data_abf3f6a4f0436d94044eeeb5e8845192
#
_entry.id   abf3f6a4f0436d94044eeeb5e8845192
#
_cell.length_a   1.000
_cell.length_b   1.000
_cell.length_c   1.000
_cell.angle_alpha   90.00
_cell.angle_beta   90.00
_cell.angle_gamma   90.00
#
_symmetry.space_group_name_H-M   'P 1'
#
loop_
_entity.id
_entity.type
_entity.pdbx_description
1 polymer ?
#
loop_
_entity_poly.entity_id
_entity_poly.type
_entity_poly.pdbx_seq_one_letter_code
_entity_poly.pdbx_strand_id
1 'polypeptide(L)'
;MKYITTADESRSLDLEAMKSYGFPEAVLMENAGSDVVSLMQPEIDWKGKSVVVVCGTGNNGGDGFVIARYLCALTASVAVLLCGNEAHMSETARLYRRIVEKMWVQVIPVSENTDWETPLESADVIVDALIGTGLSREVSGVKAEVIEMMNASRASVVSVDVPSGLSSDTGEPMGLAVMADYTVALESYKRCHVLSPGHEYCGKVLYSAIGLPAAVSRFLPVSLIEEREVGNLLPLRERMCHKGKNGFIGIIAGSAGMEGAALLAGQGALHAGAGKVAVVTVPKAAAVIAGKVPELMVSSVGDSDFFTSAMAEEVLQKAEAYDVLAIGPGLGRDAETGRFVKEILTRWRKPVIVDADALYAVKEMEIDLARCPGQLILTPHVGEFAHLTGRTAAEAERERIDGAIAFAMERGVTLVLKGMPTVIAAKDGFAYVNVTGNPGMATGGMGDTLTGIIAALVGQEMDPEPAAICGVYLHGLAGDLLARETPVGYTASDVARMVPRAREMVTGD
;
A
#
# COMPACT_ATOMS: atom_id res chain seq x y z
N MET A 1 -9.71 8.98 6.25
CA MET A 1 -8.35 8.85 5.69
C MET A 1 -7.43 8.38 6.81
N LYS A 2 -6.75 7.28 6.64
CA LYS A 2 -5.75 6.75 7.58
C LYS A 2 -4.37 7.07 7.03
N TYR A 3 -3.52 7.65 7.87
CA TYR A 3 -2.18 8.07 7.46
C TYR A 3 -1.14 7.00 7.78
N ILE A 4 -0.04 7.06 7.04
CA ILE A 4 1.14 6.22 7.24
C ILE A 4 2.29 7.15 7.61
N THR A 5 2.89 6.92 8.78
CA THR A 5 3.90 7.83 9.35
C THR A 5 5.24 7.16 9.56
N THR A 6 6.27 7.98 9.61
CA THR A 6 7.54 7.66 10.26
C THR A 6 7.42 7.81 11.78
N ALA A 7 8.40 7.32 12.53
CA ALA A 7 8.48 7.50 13.99
C ALA A 7 8.46 8.98 14.40
N ASP A 8 9.14 9.83 13.63
CA ASP A 8 9.21 11.26 13.92
C ASP A 8 7.91 11.99 13.61
N GLU A 9 7.22 11.61 12.53
CA GLU A 9 5.89 12.14 12.20
C GLU A 9 4.87 11.73 13.27
N SER A 10 4.83 10.44 13.67
CA SER A 10 3.95 9.96 14.75
C SER A 10 4.19 10.72 16.05
N ARG A 11 5.46 10.85 16.46
CA ARG A 11 5.81 11.65 17.65
C ARG A 11 5.35 13.12 17.55
N SER A 12 5.40 13.68 16.34
CA SER A 12 4.96 15.05 16.11
C SER A 12 3.45 15.21 16.25
N LEU A 13 2.66 14.19 15.90
CA LEU A 13 1.21 14.17 16.12
C LEU A 13 0.87 14.18 17.61
N ASP A 14 1.51 13.33 18.43
CA ASP A 14 1.35 13.33 19.88
C ASP A 14 1.67 14.70 20.49
N LEU A 15 2.80 15.28 20.07
CA LEU A 15 3.22 16.60 20.54
C LEU A 15 2.23 17.70 20.14
N GLU A 16 1.70 17.65 18.92
CA GLU A 16 0.69 18.61 18.45
C GLU A 16 -0.61 18.46 19.24
N ALA A 17 -1.06 17.22 19.48
CA ALA A 17 -2.23 16.96 20.31
C ALA A 17 -2.08 17.51 21.73
N MET A 18 -0.91 17.30 22.35
CA MET A 18 -0.65 17.80 23.70
C MET A 18 -0.50 19.32 23.75
N LYS A 19 0.23 19.94 22.84
CA LYS A 19 0.56 21.37 22.88
C LYS A 19 -0.55 22.25 22.36
N SER A 20 -1.16 21.89 21.22
CA SER A 20 -2.12 22.76 20.54
C SER A 20 -3.56 22.46 20.94
N TYR A 21 -3.87 21.21 21.28
CA TYR A 21 -5.21 20.81 21.70
C TYR A 21 -5.34 20.56 23.21
N GLY A 22 -4.23 20.53 23.96
CA GLY A 22 -4.23 20.40 25.41
C GLY A 22 -4.56 18.99 25.93
N PHE A 23 -4.38 17.94 25.11
CA PHE A 23 -4.55 16.56 25.56
C PHE A 23 -3.49 16.22 26.62
N PRO A 24 -3.88 15.77 27.84
CA PRO A 24 -2.93 15.18 28.76
C PRO A 24 -2.39 13.85 28.20
N GLU A 25 -1.08 13.59 28.34
CA GLU A 25 -0.46 12.33 27.92
C GLU A 25 -1.18 11.10 28.50
N ALA A 26 -1.63 11.20 29.76
CA ALA A 26 -2.38 10.12 30.40
C ALA A 26 -3.71 9.80 29.72
N VAL A 27 -4.36 10.76 29.06
CA VAL A 27 -5.59 10.52 28.29
C VAL A 27 -5.28 9.78 27.00
N LEU A 28 -4.21 10.15 26.30
CA LEU A 28 -3.78 9.46 25.08
C LEU A 28 -3.42 8.00 25.38
N MET A 29 -2.63 7.77 26.45
CA MET A 29 -2.25 6.43 26.92
C MET A 29 -3.47 5.60 27.37
N GLU A 30 -4.43 6.22 28.06
CA GLU A 30 -5.68 5.56 28.45
C GLU A 30 -6.48 5.10 27.23
N ASN A 31 -6.64 5.99 26.25
CA ASN A 31 -7.34 5.68 25.00
C ASN A 31 -6.62 4.55 24.25
N ALA A 32 -5.30 4.63 24.11
CA ALA A 32 -4.50 3.61 23.43
C ALA A 32 -4.72 2.21 24.05
N GLY A 33 -4.53 2.07 25.35
CA GLY A 33 -4.69 0.78 26.02
C GLY A 33 -6.14 0.27 26.01
N SER A 34 -7.12 1.16 26.19
CA SER A 34 -8.55 0.83 26.11
C SER A 34 -8.95 0.33 24.72
N ASP A 35 -8.49 1.02 23.68
CA ASP A 35 -8.83 0.69 22.31
C ASP A 35 -8.20 -0.64 21.87
N VAL A 36 -6.95 -0.93 22.30
CA VAL A 36 -6.34 -2.25 22.05
C VAL A 36 -7.23 -3.36 22.57
N VAL A 37 -7.69 -3.28 23.83
CA VAL A 37 -8.57 -4.31 24.40
C VAL A 37 -9.90 -4.40 23.65
N SER A 38 -10.51 -3.26 23.33
CA SER A 38 -11.80 -3.19 22.63
C SER A 38 -11.73 -3.76 21.22
N LEU A 39 -10.68 -3.43 20.46
CA LEU A 39 -10.46 -3.92 19.09
C LEU A 39 -10.13 -5.41 19.05
N MET A 40 -9.51 -5.93 20.11
CA MET A 40 -9.18 -7.33 20.20
C MET A 40 -10.32 -8.22 20.72
N GLN A 41 -11.41 -7.67 21.27
CA GLN A 41 -12.56 -8.46 21.73
C GLN A 41 -13.22 -9.35 20.67
N PRO A 42 -13.37 -8.91 19.40
CA PRO A 42 -13.89 -9.77 18.34
C PRO A 42 -12.90 -10.87 17.89
N GLU A 43 -11.61 -10.66 18.10
CA GLU A 43 -10.53 -11.55 17.66
C GLU A 43 -10.15 -12.60 18.71
N ILE A 44 -10.24 -12.25 20.00
CA ILE A 44 -9.83 -13.09 21.14
C ILE A 44 -10.97 -13.18 22.16
N ASP A 45 -11.39 -14.42 22.44
CA ASP A 45 -12.23 -14.67 23.65
C ASP A 45 -11.34 -14.68 24.88
N TRP A 46 -11.40 -13.58 25.63
CA TRP A 46 -10.60 -13.38 26.84
C TRP A 46 -11.01 -14.25 28.01
N LYS A 47 -12.23 -14.78 28.01
CA LYS A 47 -12.78 -15.51 29.15
C LYS A 47 -11.99 -16.77 29.46
N GLY A 48 -11.50 -16.87 30.69
CA GLY A 48 -10.75 -18.04 31.15
C GLY A 48 -9.30 -18.11 30.70
N LYS A 49 -8.81 -17.11 29.97
CA LYS A 49 -7.43 -17.02 29.49
C LYS A 49 -6.46 -16.55 30.57
N SER A 50 -5.23 -17.03 30.51
CA SER A 50 -4.07 -16.45 31.18
C SER A 50 -3.35 -15.52 30.25
N VAL A 51 -3.15 -14.26 30.66
CA VAL A 51 -2.55 -13.23 29.84
C VAL A 51 -1.26 -12.71 30.47
N VAL A 52 -0.22 -12.60 29.69
CA VAL A 52 1.02 -11.93 30.08
C VAL A 52 1.21 -10.68 29.22
N VAL A 53 1.37 -9.53 29.91
CA VAL A 53 1.67 -8.25 29.25
C VAL A 53 3.13 -7.93 29.45
N VAL A 54 3.90 -7.89 28.36
CA VAL A 54 5.34 -7.60 28.40
C VAL A 54 5.55 -6.10 28.20
N CYS A 55 5.89 -5.40 29.27
CA CYS A 55 6.02 -3.94 29.29
C CYS A 55 7.49 -3.50 29.29
N GLY A 56 7.81 -2.54 28.40
CA GLY A 56 9.02 -1.76 28.51
C GLY A 56 8.90 -0.59 29.49
N THR A 57 9.91 0.26 29.54
CA THR A 57 9.95 1.45 30.40
C THR A 57 9.48 2.74 29.71
N GLY A 58 9.20 2.70 28.40
CA GLY A 58 8.68 3.83 27.62
C GLY A 58 7.15 3.92 27.63
N ASN A 59 6.60 4.79 26.77
CA ASN A 59 5.15 4.99 26.66
C ASN A 59 4.41 3.73 26.20
N ASN A 60 4.99 2.95 25.27
CA ASN A 60 4.42 1.66 24.86
C ASN A 60 4.22 0.71 26.07
N GLY A 61 5.18 0.64 26.99
CA GLY A 61 5.01 -0.08 28.25
C GLY A 61 3.91 0.52 29.13
N GLY A 62 3.72 1.84 29.08
CA GLY A 62 2.62 2.54 29.72
C GLY A 62 1.25 2.09 29.19
N ASP A 63 1.11 1.99 27.87
CA ASP A 63 -0.07 1.44 27.21
C ASP A 63 -0.32 0.00 27.66
N GLY A 64 0.76 -0.81 27.80
CA GLY A 64 0.69 -2.17 28.34
C GLY A 64 0.12 -2.23 29.76
N PHE A 65 0.47 -1.29 30.65
CA PHE A 65 -0.15 -1.24 31.98
C PHE A 65 -1.64 -0.90 31.94
N VAL A 66 -2.05 -0.01 31.03
CA VAL A 66 -3.48 0.28 30.82
C VAL A 66 -4.21 -0.96 30.34
N ILE A 67 -3.64 -1.68 29.36
CA ILE A 67 -4.18 -2.96 28.83
C ILE A 67 -4.32 -3.99 29.97
N ALA A 68 -3.28 -4.19 30.78
CA ALA A 68 -3.31 -5.11 31.91
C ALA A 68 -4.45 -4.78 32.88
N ARG A 69 -4.69 -3.51 33.15
CA ARG A 69 -5.80 -3.03 33.99
C ARG A 69 -7.17 -3.42 33.46
N TYR A 70 -7.40 -3.25 32.13
CA TYR A 70 -8.67 -3.63 31.52
C TYR A 70 -8.86 -5.15 31.48
N LEU A 71 -7.80 -5.89 31.19
CA LEU A 71 -7.84 -7.35 31.08
C LEU A 71 -8.12 -8.05 32.41
N CYS A 72 -7.78 -7.45 33.55
CA CYS A 72 -8.09 -8.00 34.88
C CYS A 72 -9.57 -8.34 35.10
N ALA A 73 -10.47 -7.61 34.44
CA ALA A 73 -11.91 -7.84 34.56
C ALA A 73 -12.44 -8.87 33.54
N LEU A 74 -11.64 -9.23 32.55
CA LEU A 74 -12.08 -10.03 31.41
C LEU A 74 -11.48 -11.43 31.39
N THR A 75 -10.36 -11.66 32.06
CA THR A 75 -9.51 -12.85 31.96
C THR A 75 -9.48 -13.65 33.27
N ALA A 76 -8.93 -14.88 33.24
CA ALA A 76 -8.71 -15.68 34.44
C ALA A 76 -7.54 -15.14 35.29
N SER A 77 -6.47 -14.72 34.60
CA SER A 77 -5.30 -14.14 35.26
C SER A 77 -4.57 -13.17 34.33
N VAL A 78 -3.98 -12.13 34.91
CA VAL A 78 -3.09 -11.19 34.22
C VAL A 78 -1.81 -11.04 35.02
N ALA A 79 -0.67 -11.18 34.36
CA ALA A 79 0.63 -10.82 34.89
C ALA A 79 1.33 -9.82 33.97
N VAL A 80 2.14 -8.93 34.55
CA VAL A 80 2.96 -7.99 33.79
C VAL A 80 4.43 -8.35 33.96
N LEU A 81 5.16 -8.49 32.88
CA LEU A 81 6.62 -8.59 32.86
C LEU A 81 7.20 -7.20 32.59
N LEU A 82 7.99 -6.66 33.50
CA LEU A 82 8.63 -5.36 33.33
C LEU A 82 10.08 -5.51 32.89
N CYS A 83 10.38 -5.17 31.65
CA CYS A 83 11.69 -5.26 31.05
C CYS A 83 12.42 -3.93 31.06
N GLY A 84 13.37 -3.75 31.99
CA GLY A 84 14.25 -2.59 32.07
C GLY A 84 14.25 -1.91 33.42
N ASN A 85 15.03 -0.83 33.53
CA ASN A 85 15.20 -0.13 34.78
C ASN A 85 14.04 0.86 35.03
N GLU A 86 13.33 0.68 36.11
CA GLU A 86 12.19 1.52 36.56
C GLU A 86 12.54 3.02 36.66
N ALA A 87 13.82 3.35 36.91
CA ALA A 87 14.27 4.74 36.97
C ALA A 87 14.07 5.48 35.62
N HIS A 88 14.03 4.74 34.53
CA HIS A 88 13.84 5.29 33.17
C HIS A 88 12.37 5.35 32.72
N MET A 89 11.43 4.93 33.54
CA MET A 89 10.01 5.01 33.21
C MET A 89 9.54 6.47 33.09
N SER A 90 8.65 6.73 32.11
CA SER A 90 7.94 8.00 32.02
C SER A 90 7.04 8.19 33.25
N GLU A 91 6.68 9.44 33.57
CA GLU A 91 5.82 9.73 34.72
C GLU A 91 4.43 9.10 34.53
N THR A 92 3.92 9.14 33.34
CA THR A 92 2.61 8.56 32.96
C THR A 92 2.63 7.03 33.07
N ALA A 93 3.68 6.36 32.56
CA ALA A 93 3.82 4.91 32.73
C ALA A 93 3.90 4.49 34.20
N ARG A 94 4.63 5.27 35.05
CA ARG A 94 4.65 5.03 36.50
C ARG A 94 3.28 5.21 37.17
N LEU A 95 2.47 6.14 36.69
CA LEU A 95 1.10 6.31 37.17
C LEU A 95 0.28 5.03 36.98
N TYR A 96 0.24 4.52 35.75
CA TYR A 96 -0.55 3.32 35.40
C TYR A 96 0.02 2.05 36.04
N ARG A 97 1.33 1.91 36.18
CA ARG A 97 1.94 0.83 36.96
C ARG A 97 1.43 0.82 38.38
N ARG A 98 1.46 1.97 39.11
CA ARG A 98 0.93 2.06 40.48
C ARG A 98 -0.55 1.71 40.58
N ILE A 99 -1.34 1.99 39.50
CA ILE A 99 -2.75 1.62 39.48
C ILE A 99 -2.90 0.10 39.42
N VAL A 100 -2.21 -0.59 38.49
CA VAL A 100 -2.31 -2.06 38.36
C VAL A 100 -1.80 -2.80 39.59
N GLU A 101 -0.73 -2.31 40.23
CA GLU A 101 -0.23 -2.87 41.50
C GLU A 101 -1.29 -2.78 42.61
N LYS A 102 -2.03 -1.66 42.73
CA LYS A 102 -3.15 -1.51 43.64
C LYS A 102 -4.35 -2.39 43.33
N MET A 103 -4.46 -2.86 42.09
CA MET A 103 -5.46 -3.82 41.64
C MET A 103 -5.00 -5.28 41.79
N TRP A 104 -3.88 -5.50 42.50
CA TRP A 104 -3.29 -6.81 42.76
C TRP A 104 -2.81 -7.57 41.52
N VAL A 105 -2.56 -6.86 40.42
CA VAL A 105 -1.86 -7.45 39.26
C VAL A 105 -0.41 -7.67 39.63
N GLN A 106 0.10 -8.86 39.37
CA GLN A 106 1.48 -9.18 39.64
C GLN A 106 2.38 -8.48 38.60
N VAL A 107 3.29 -7.62 39.05
CA VAL A 107 4.32 -7.01 38.18
C VAL A 107 5.65 -7.67 38.51
N ILE A 108 6.20 -8.41 37.58
CA ILE A 108 7.42 -9.21 37.69
C ILE A 108 8.54 -8.48 36.97
N PRO A 109 9.59 -7.99 37.64
CA PRO A 109 10.76 -7.47 36.94
C PRO A 109 11.49 -8.59 36.22
N VAL A 110 11.85 -8.37 34.93
CA VAL A 110 12.64 -9.34 34.19
C VAL A 110 14.11 -9.20 34.58
N SER A 111 14.60 -10.20 35.32
CA SER A 111 15.99 -10.25 35.80
C SER A 111 16.39 -11.69 36.14
N GLU A 112 17.70 -11.95 36.29
CA GLU A 112 18.25 -13.26 36.65
C GLU A 112 17.73 -13.82 38.01
N ASN A 113 17.17 -12.96 38.86
CA ASN A 113 16.71 -13.34 40.20
C ASN A 113 15.19 -13.51 40.28
N THR A 114 14.47 -13.48 39.17
CA THR A 114 13.01 -13.57 39.14
C THR A 114 12.58 -14.67 38.17
N ASP A 115 11.54 -15.40 38.51
CA ASP A 115 10.89 -16.35 37.61
C ASP A 115 9.92 -15.59 36.69
N TRP A 116 10.43 -15.08 35.62
CA TRP A 116 9.65 -14.39 34.56
C TRP A 116 9.32 -15.31 33.39
N GLU A 117 10.02 -16.44 33.27
CA GLU A 117 9.90 -17.40 32.19
C GLU A 117 8.62 -18.23 32.33
N THR A 118 8.34 -18.80 33.50
CA THR A 118 7.17 -19.64 33.76
C THR A 118 5.83 -18.97 33.38
N PRO A 119 5.53 -17.70 33.75
CA PRO A 119 4.34 -17.02 33.27
C PRO A 119 4.25 -16.92 31.76
N LEU A 120 5.36 -16.64 31.09
CA LEU A 120 5.40 -16.48 29.64
C LEU A 120 5.15 -17.79 28.90
N GLU A 121 5.74 -18.90 29.39
CA GLU A 121 5.55 -20.25 28.82
C GLU A 121 4.11 -20.76 28.98
N SER A 122 3.43 -20.37 30.07
CA SER A 122 2.08 -20.81 30.40
C SER A 122 0.95 -19.88 29.91
N ALA A 123 1.30 -18.78 29.24
CA ALA A 123 0.32 -17.83 28.76
C ALA A 123 -0.52 -18.38 27.60
N ASP A 124 -1.82 -18.06 27.59
CA ASP A 124 -2.70 -18.26 26.42
C ASP A 124 -2.58 -17.09 25.43
N VAL A 125 -2.32 -15.89 25.96
CA VAL A 125 -2.14 -14.66 25.16
C VAL A 125 -0.99 -13.86 25.73
N ILE A 126 -0.14 -13.36 24.85
CA ILE A 126 0.95 -12.44 25.16
C ILE A 126 0.64 -11.10 24.53
N VAL A 127 0.69 -10.02 25.32
CA VAL A 127 0.61 -8.66 24.82
C VAL A 127 2.02 -8.08 24.80
N ASP A 128 2.53 -7.79 23.62
CA ASP A 128 3.83 -7.18 23.40
C ASP A 128 3.70 -5.66 23.47
N ALA A 129 4.12 -5.08 24.57
CA ALA A 129 4.26 -3.65 24.82
C ALA A 129 5.69 -3.30 25.27
N LEU A 130 6.69 -4.04 24.75
CA LEU A 130 8.08 -3.93 25.19
C LEU A 130 8.79 -2.74 24.55
N ILE A 131 8.68 -2.56 23.21
CA ILE A 131 9.33 -1.48 22.47
C ILE A 131 8.38 -1.05 21.35
N GLY A 132 8.00 0.24 21.33
CA GLY A 132 7.24 0.84 20.20
C GLY A 132 8.15 1.57 19.20
N THR A 133 7.67 2.68 18.62
CA THR A 133 8.37 3.49 17.62
C THR A 133 9.72 4.09 18.08
N GLY A 134 10.02 4.03 19.38
CA GLY A 134 11.28 4.56 19.92
C GLY A 134 12.52 3.68 19.74
N LEU A 135 12.46 2.61 18.94
CA LEU A 135 13.60 1.74 18.69
C LEU A 135 14.65 2.45 17.83
N SER A 136 15.89 2.57 18.37
CA SER A 136 16.99 3.29 17.71
C SER A 136 18.28 2.49 17.58
N ARG A 137 18.30 1.25 18.08
CA ARG A 137 19.46 0.35 18.04
C ARG A 137 18.99 -1.10 18.07
N GLU A 138 19.87 -2.01 17.67
CA GLU A 138 19.59 -3.45 17.71
C GLU A 138 19.18 -3.92 19.10
N VAL A 139 18.21 -4.80 19.15
CA VAL A 139 17.74 -5.44 20.39
C VAL A 139 18.76 -6.48 20.82
N SER A 140 19.14 -6.45 22.10
CA SER A 140 20.13 -7.35 22.67
C SER A 140 19.90 -7.59 24.16
N GLY A 141 20.60 -8.57 24.73
CA GLY A 141 20.52 -8.96 26.14
C GLY A 141 19.11 -9.46 26.51
N VAL A 142 18.69 -9.22 27.72
CA VAL A 142 17.44 -9.76 28.26
C VAL A 142 16.19 -9.43 27.43
N LYS A 143 16.18 -8.32 26.71
CA LYS A 143 15.07 -7.99 25.80
C LYS A 143 15.02 -8.94 24.60
N ALA A 144 16.17 -9.34 24.06
CA ALA A 144 16.24 -10.33 23.00
C ALA A 144 15.77 -11.70 23.49
N GLU A 145 16.17 -12.11 24.70
CA GLU A 145 15.73 -13.37 25.32
C GLU A 145 14.18 -13.40 25.48
N VAL A 146 13.59 -12.30 25.93
CA VAL A 146 12.13 -12.18 26.03
C VAL A 146 11.45 -12.29 24.68
N ILE A 147 11.99 -11.63 23.64
CA ILE A 147 11.44 -11.73 22.27
C ILE A 147 11.58 -13.15 21.73
N GLU A 148 12.71 -13.82 21.95
CA GLU A 148 12.89 -15.22 21.55
C GLU A 148 11.85 -16.14 22.19
N MET A 149 11.58 -15.95 23.48
CA MET A 149 10.55 -16.73 24.20
C MET A 149 9.14 -16.42 23.69
N MET A 150 8.81 -15.14 23.44
CA MET A 150 7.53 -14.79 22.84
C MET A 150 7.34 -15.49 21.49
N ASN A 151 8.35 -15.45 20.63
CA ASN A 151 8.30 -16.09 19.30
C ASN A 151 8.25 -17.63 19.36
N ALA A 152 8.80 -18.22 20.42
CA ALA A 152 8.76 -19.67 20.65
C ALA A 152 7.46 -20.14 21.33
N SER A 153 6.67 -19.23 21.89
CA SER A 153 5.44 -19.52 22.61
C SER A 153 4.35 -20.05 21.67
N ARG A 154 3.37 -20.77 22.24
CA ARG A 154 2.12 -21.15 21.56
C ARG A 154 0.98 -20.16 21.80
N ALA A 155 1.22 -19.14 22.62
CA ALA A 155 0.25 -18.09 22.90
C ALA A 155 -0.04 -17.26 21.65
N SER A 156 -1.24 -16.72 21.54
CA SER A 156 -1.50 -15.67 20.56
C SER A 156 -0.77 -14.38 20.97
N VAL A 157 0.00 -13.80 20.05
CA VAL A 157 0.80 -12.58 20.32
C VAL A 157 0.11 -11.35 19.75
N VAL A 158 -0.15 -10.37 20.60
CA VAL A 158 -0.75 -9.07 20.24
C VAL A 158 0.27 -7.97 20.48
N SER A 159 0.80 -7.36 19.43
CA SER A 159 1.73 -6.22 19.54
C SER A 159 0.99 -4.89 19.62
N VAL A 160 1.43 -4.04 20.56
CA VAL A 160 0.92 -2.69 20.74
C VAL A 160 1.72 -1.73 19.89
N ASP A 161 1.06 -1.08 18.96
CA ASP A 161 1.57 -0.10 18.01
C ASP A 161 2.52 -0.71 16.94
N VAL A 162 3.67 -1.26 17.34
CA VAL A 162 4.68 -1.89 16.45
C VAL A 162 5.21 -3.14 17.14
N PRO A 163 5.36 -4.27 16.44
CA PRO A 163 6.05 -5.43 16.99
C PRO A 163 7.43 -5.06 17.52
N SER A 164 7.70 -5.41 18.79
CA SER A 164 8.94 -5.03 19.43
C SER A 164 10.16 -5.58 18.71
N GLY A 165 11.13 -4.73 18.45
CA GLY A 165 12.33 -5.07 17.68
C GLY A 165 12.25 -4.75 16.20
N LEU A 166 11.08 -4.35 15.68
CA LEU A 166 10.89 -3.93 14.29
C LEU A 166 11.12 -2.43 14.14
N SER A 167 11.85 -2.01 13.11
CA SER A 167 11.96 -0.60 12.75
C SER A 167 10.62 -0.10 12.19
N SER A 168 10.01 0.88 12.83
CA SER A 168 8.74 1.47 12.38
C SER A 168 8.83 2.14 11.01
N ASP A 169 10.02 2.62 10.64
CA ASP A 169 10.24 3.39 9.42
C ASP A 169 10.61 2.53 8.20
N THR A 170 11.37 1.47 8.42
CA THR A 170 11.87 0.62 7.32
C THR A 170 11.21 -0.75 7.26
N GLY A 171 10.58 -1.20 8.36
CA GLY A 171 10.06 -2.56 8.48
C GLY A 171 11.14 -3.63 8.65
N GLU A 172 12.40 -3.25 8.79
CA GLU A 172 13.50 -4.20 9.03
C GLU A 172 13.58 -4.58 10.50
N PRO A 173 13.79 -5.86 10.86
CA PRO A 173 14.08 -6.26 12.21
C PRO A 173 15.46 -5.70 12.64
N MET A 174 15.50 -5.03 13.78
CA MET A 174 16.73 -4.51 14.37
C MET A 174 17.35 -5.55 15.33
N GLY A 175 18.02 -6.54 14.78
CA GLY A 175 18.49 -7.75 15.43
C GLY A 175 17.43 -8.82 15.47
N LEU A 176 16.51 -8.77 16.41
CA LEU A 176 15.39 -9.69 16.57
C LEU A 176 14.09 -8.91 16.74
N ALA A 177 12.99 -9.37 16.15
CA ALA A 177 11.67 -8.77 16.29
C ALA A 177 10.60 -9.80 16.65
N VAL A 178 9.55 -9.35 17.31
CA VAL A 178 8.36 -10.14 17.64
C VAL A 178 7.62 -10.50 16.35
N MET A 179 7.20 -11.76 16.24
CA MET A 179 6.28 -12.26 15.22
C MET A 179 4.87 -12.22 15.81
N ALA A 180 4.13 -11.16 15.54
CA ALA A 180 2.79 -10.98 16.09
C ALA A 180 1.72 -11.69 15.25
N ASP A 181 0.67 -12.22 15.90
CA ASP A 181 -0.56 -12.66 15.22
C ASP A 181 -1.45 -11.45 14.91
N TYR A 182 -1.41 -10.45 15.80
CA TYR A 182 -2.15 -9.20 15.69
C TYR A 182 -1.27 -8.01 16.08
N THR A 183 -1.43 -6.91 15.38
CA THR A 183 -0.85 -5.63 15.77
C THR A 183 -1.94 -4.58 15.78
N VAL A 184 -2.03 -3.80 16.86
CA VAL A 184 -2.95 -2.66 16.92
C VAL A 184 -2.16 -1.39 16.71
N ALA A 185 -2.21 -0.84 15.50
CA ALA A 185 -1.61 0.44 15.16
C ALA A 185 -2.35 1.58 15.86
N LEU A 186 -1.64 2.42 16.59
CA LEU A 186 -2.19 3.53 17.34
C LEU A 186 -2.01 4.84 16.58
N GLU A 187 -3.07 5.66 16.48
CA GLU A 187 -3.10 6.98 15.86
C GLU A 187 -2.89 6.98 14.33
N SER A 188 -1.88 6.31 13.85
CA SER A 188 -1.50 6.17 12.44
C SER A 188 -0.93 4.79 12.18
N TYR A 189 -1.00 4.34 10.92
CA TYR A 189 -0.14 3.24 10.50
C TYR A 189 1.31 3.71 10.50
N LYS A 190 2.25 2.86 10.91
CA LYS A 190 3.67 3.07 10.68
C LYS A 190 4.05 2.41 9.36
N ARG A 191 5.16 2.84 8.77
CA ARG A 191 5.62 2.29 7.48
C ARG A 191 5.82 0.78 7.54
N CYS A 192 6.28 0.24 8.67
CA CYS A 192 6.45 -1.21 8.88
C CYS A 192 5.16 -2.03 8.73
N HIS A 193 4.00 -1.44 8.96
CA HIS A 193 2.72 -2.15 8.80
C HIS A 193 2.38 -2.45 7.34
N VAL A 194 2.97 -1.74 6.40
CA VAL A 194 2.67 -1.85 4.97
C VAL A 194 3.88 -2.26 4.13
N LEU A 195 5.11 -1.97 4.56
CA LEU A 195 6.33 -2.30 3.83
C LEU A 195 6.81 -3.73 4.17
N SER A 196 7.34 -4.44 3.19
CA SER A 196 8.07 -5.69 3.42
C SER A 196 9.51 -5.38 3.85
N PRO A 197 10.11 -6.16 4.79
CA PRO A 197 9.56 -7.36 5.42
C PRO A 197 8.65 -7.08 6.62
N GLY A 198 8.52 -5.85 7.07
CA GLY A 198 7.81 -5.47 8.32
C GLY A 198 6.39 -5.97 8.40
N HIS A 199 5.65 -5.89 7.29
CA HIS A 199 4.27 -6.39 7.23
C HIS A 199 4.14 -7.87 7.66
N GLU A 200 5.14 -8.70 7.36
CA GLU A 200 5.14 -10.12 7.71
C GLU A 200 5.24 -10.37 9.21
N TYR A 201 5.82 -9.42 9.97
CA TYR A 201 5.94 -9.47 11.42
C TYR A 201 4.68 -9.00 12.16
N CYS A 202 3.81 -8.24 11.47
CA CYS A 202 2.68 -7.55 12.10
C CYS A 202 1.42 -8.41 12.24
N GLY A 203 1.34 -9.54 11.52
CA GLY A 203 0.10 -10.32 11.47
C GLY A 203 -1.09 -9.49 10.96
N LYS A 204 -2.26 -9.68 11.55
CA LYS A 204 -3.44 -8.86 11.24
C LYS A 204 -3.34 -7.49 11.90
N VAL A 205 -3.21 -6.43 11.11
CA VAL A 205 -3.11 -5.07 11.63
C VAL A 205 -4.50 -4.46 11.82
N LEU A 206 -4.81 -4.06 13.05
CA LEU A 206 -6.00 -3.30 13.43
C LEU A 206 -5.59 -1.83 13.67
N TYR A 207 -6.53 -0.89 13.58
CA TYR A 207 -6.25 0.54 13.69
C TYR A 207 -7.11 1.20 14.76
N SER A 208 -6.48 1.99 15.62
CA SER A 208 -7.13 2.91 16.57
C SER A 208 -6.68 4.35 16.33
N ALA A 209 -7.64 5.28 16.27
CA ALA A 209 -7.37 6.71 16.20
C ALA A 209 -7.06 7.34 17.57
N ILE A 210 -7.09 6.59 18.66
CA ILE A 210 -6.89 7.02 20.05
C ILE A 210 -7.63 8.32 20.46
N GLY A 211 -8.66 8.69 19.68
CA GLY A 211 -9.48 9.88 19.92
C GLY A 211 -8.85 11.21 19.50
N LEU A 212 -7.79 11.20 18.68
CA LEU A 212 -7.21 12.44 18.16
C LEU A 212 -8.13 13.14 17.14
N PRO A 213 -8.20 14.49 17.18
CA PRO A 213 -8.92 15.23 16.17
C PRO A 213 -8.29 15.05 14.79
N ALA A 214 -9.10 14.82 13.75
CA ALA A 214 -8.62 14.68 12.37
C ALA A 214 -7.80 15.89 11.86
N ALA A 215 -7.93 17.06 12.50
CA ALA A 215 -7.16 18.24 12.17
C ALA A 215 -5.67 18.12 12.50
N VAL A 216 -5.28 17.24 13.42
CA VAL A 216 -3.87 17.01 13.81
C VAL A 216 -3.08 16.37 12.67
N SER A 217 -3.68 15.44 11.95
CA SER A 217 -3.02 14.62 10.93
C SER A 217 -3.17 15.13 9.48
N ARG A 218 -3.97 16.19 9.25
CA ARG A 218 -4.35 16.66 7.89
C ARG A 218 -3.19 17.07 6.96
N PHE A 219 -1.99 17.27 7.48
CA PHE A 219 -0.82 17.67 6.71
C PHE A 219 0.17 16.53 6.43
N LEU A 220 -0.15 15.31 6.85
CA LEU A 220 0.69 14.16 6.58
C LEU A 220 0.66 13.79 5.09
N PRO A 221 1.83 13.57 4.48
CA PRO A 221 1.91 13.40 3.03
C PRO A 221 1.54 12.00 2.55
N VAL A 222 1.54 10.98 3.43
CA VAL A 222 1.32 9.59 3.04
C VAL A 222 0.06 9.04 3.69
N SER A 223 -0.83 8.48 2.88
CA SER A 223 -2.09 7.88 3.36
C SER A 223 -2.32 6.47 2.81
N LEU A 224 -3.07 5.67 3.55
CA LEU A 224 -3.57 4.37 3.12
C LEU A 224 -4.85 4.59 2.29
N ILE A 225 -4.95 3.93 1.14
CA ILE A 225 -6.17 3.97 0.32
C ILE A 225 -7.24 3.12 1.00
N GLU A 226 -8.40 3.71 1.25
CA GLU A 226 -9.55 3.05 1.87
C GLU A 226 -10.71 2.89 0.87
N GLU A 227 -11.48 1.81 1.00
CA GLU A 227 -12.63 1.49 0.15
C GLU A 227 -13.60 2.68 0.00
N ARG A 228 -13.95 3.32 1.12
CA ARG A 228 -14.86 4.47 1.13
C ARG A 228 -14.35 5.66 0.31
N GLU A 229 -13.03 5.89 0.31
CA GLU A 229 -12.42 6.98 -0.47
C GLU A 229 -12.51 6.68 -1.95
N VAL A 230 -12.20 5.44 -2.34
CA VAL A 230 -12.33 4.99 -3.74
C VAL A 230 -13.78 5.10 -4.22
N GLY A 231 -14.75 4.69 -3.40
CA GLY A 231 -16.17 4.83 -3.72
C GLY A 231 -16.60 6.29 -3.95
N ASN A 232 -16.04 7.23 -3.17
CA ASN A 232 -16.33 8.66 -3.32
C ASN A 232 -15.63 9.30 -4.53
N LEU A 233 -14.48 8.76 -4.96
CA LEU A 233 -13.73 9.26 -6.12
C LEU A 233 -14.27 8.76 -7.45
N LEU A 234 -14.86 7.55 -7.47
CA LEU A 234 -15.36 6.95 -8.71
C LEU A 234 -16.51 7.74 -9.30
N PRO A 235 -16.49 7.99 -10.63
CA PRO A 235 -17.56 8.72 -11.28
C PRO A 235 -18.86 7.90 -11.27
N LEU A 236 -19.95 8.54 -10.83
CA LEU A 236 -21.28 7.97 -10.90
C LEU A 236 -21.78 7.97 -12.35
N ARG A 237 -22.37 6.86 -12.77
CA ARG A 237 -22.99 6.77 -14.09
C ARG A 237 -24.44 7.30 -14.05
N GLU A 238 -24.66 8.38 -14.77
CA GLU A 238 -26.00 8.90 -14.97
C GLU A 238 -26.85 7.95 -15.84
N ARG A 239 -28.15 7.85 -15.56
CA ARG A 239 -29.09 7.04 -16.38
C ARG A 239 -29.12 7.46 -17.85
N MET A 240 -28.88 8.74 -18.14
CA MET A 240 -28.84 9.32 -19.50
C MET A 240 -27.43 9.34 -20.11
N CYS A 241 -26.52 8.49 -19.62
CA CYS A 241 -25.16 8.43 -20.12
C CYS A 241 -25.08 7.74 -21.48
N HIS A 242 -24.26 8.27 -22.39
CA HIS A 242 -23.95 7.67 -23.68
C HIS A 242 -22.46 7.36 -23.80
N LYS A 243 -22.09 6.44 -24.71
CA LYS A 243 -20.71 5.98 -24.89
C LYS A 243 -19.65 7.09 -25.05
N GLY A 244 -20.03 8.26 -25.56
CA GLY A 244 -19.13 9.40 -25.73
C GLY A 244 -18.74 10.08 -24.42
N LYS A 245 -19.59 10.00 -23.37
CA LYS A 245 -19.28 10.56 -22.03
C LYS A 245 -18.32 9.68 -21.19
N ASN A 246 -18.16 8.41 -21.58
CA ASN A 246 -17.30 7.47 -20.86
C ASN A 246 -15.90 7.33 -21.48
N GLY A 247 -15.53 8.27 -22.33
CA GLY A 247 -14.22 8.37 -22.95
C GLY A 247 -13.96 7.45 -24.14
N PHE A 248 -13.07 7.91 -25.02
CA PHE A 248 -12.51 7.14 -26.09
C PHE A 248 -11.02 6.91 -25.84
N ILE A 249 -10.65 5.67 -25.53
CA ILE A 249 -9.32 5.28 -25.09
C ILE A 249 -8.51 4.80 -26.31
N GLY A 250 -7.33 5.36 -26.53
CA GLY A 250 -6.35 4.87 -27.49
C GLY A 250 -5.27 4.06 -26.79
N ILE A 251 -5.07 2.80 -27.18
CA ILE A 251 -4.04 1.92 -26.62
C ILE A 251 -3.00 1.65 -27.73
N ILE A 252 -1.82 2.24 -27.59
CA ILE A 252 -0.68 2.01 -28.48
C ILE A 252 0.13 0.87 -27.88
N ALA A 253 -0.07 -0.34 -28.38
CA ALA A 253 0.43 -1.56 -27.77
C ALA A 253 0.55 -2.71 -28.77
N GLY A 254 1.35 -3.71 -28.40
CA GLY A 254 1.54 -4.92 -29.19
C GLY A 254 2.50 -4.73 -30.36
N SER A 255 3.34 -5.72 -30.54
CA SER A 255 4.20 -5.94 -31.72
C SER A 255 4.06 -7.40 -32.13
N ALA A 256 4.69 -7.82 -33.22
CA ALA A 256 4.67 -9.21 -33.67
C ALA A 256 5.20 -10.14 -32.53
N GLY A 257 4.35 -11.05 -32.03
CA GLY A 257 4.64 -11.97 -30.93
C GLY A 257 4.27 -11.44 -29.53
N MET A 258 3.80 -10.18 -29.41
CA MET A 258 3.41 -9.55 -28.13
C MET A 258 1.97 -9.01 -28.15
N GLU A 259 1.12 -9.58 -28.95
CA GLU A 259 -0.28 -9.15 -29.18
C GLU A 259 -1.14 -9.28 -27.91
N GLY A 260 -0.78 -10.23 -27.03
CA GLY A 260 -1.50 -10.49 -25.78
C GLY A 260 -1.53 -9.29 -24.84
N ALA A 261 -0.46 -8.51 -24.76
CA ALA A 261 -0.38 -7.33 -23.92
C ALA A 261 -1.41 -6.26 -24.33
N ALA A 262 -1.54 -6.03 -25.67
CA ALA A 262 -2.53 -5.11 -26.19
C ALA A 262 -3.98 -5.56 -25.93
N LEU A 263 -4.24 -6.87 -26.00
CA LEU A 263 -5.55 -7.45 -25.66
C LEU A 263 -5.89 -7.26 -24.19
N LEU A 264 -4.95 -7.51 -23.29
CA LEU A 264 -5.15 -7.38 -21.85
C LEU A 264 -5.39 -5.93 -21.42
N ALA A 265 -4.61 -4.99 -21.97
CA ALA A 265 -4.85 -3.56 -21.77
C ALA A 265 -6.24 -3.14 -22.28
N GLY A 266 -6.62 -3.62 -23.47
CA GLY A 266 -7.94 -3.38 -24.04
C GLY A 266 -9.08 -3.92 -23.17
N GLN A 267 -8.96 -5.15 -22.67
CA GLN A 267 -9.94 -5.77 -21.78
C GLN A 267 -10.03 -5.01 -20.46
N GLY A 268 -8.88 -4.65 -19.86
CA GLY A 268 -8.84 -3.82 -18.66
C GLY A 268 -9.63 -2.52 -18.82
N ALA A 269 -9.44 -1.82 -19.96
CA ALA A 269 -10.15 -0.59 -20.26
C ALA A 269 -11.67 -0.80 -20.45
N LEU A 270 -12.08 -1.84 -21.19
CA LEU A 270 -13.50 -2.15 -21.37
C LEU A 270 -14.21 -2.47 -20.08
N HIS A 271 -13.63 -3.35 -19.26
CA HIS A 271 -14.22 -3.77 -17.98
C HIS A 271 -14.19 -2.68 -16.90
N ALA A 272 -13.24 -1.72 -16.98
CA ALA A 272 -13.27 -0.52 -16.13
C ALA A 272 -14.30 0.52 -16.58
N GLY A 273 -14.96 0.27 -17.72
CA GLY A 273 -16.14 1.02 -18.16
C GLY A 273 -15.85 2.10 -19.20
N ALA A 274 -14.78 2.01 -19.98
CA ALA A 274 -14.54 2.89 -21.12
C ALA A 274 -15.70 2.88 -22.10
N GLY A 275 -16.01 4.03 -22.68
CA GLY A 275 -17.08 4.15 -23.68
C GLY A 275 -16.72 3.56 -25.04
N LYS A 276 -15.48 3.74 -25.46
CA LYS A 276 -14.86 3.15 -26.66
C LYS A 276 -13.39 2.88 -26.38
N VAL A 277 -12.87 1.78 -26.94
CA VAL A 277 -11.45 1.42 -26.85
C VAL A 277 -10.93 1.08 -28.25
N ALA A 278 -9.86 1.74 -28.66
CA ALA A 278 -9.14 1.45 -29.91
C ALA A 278 -7.71 0.99 -29.58
N VAL A 279 -7.33 -0.16 -30.08
CA VAL A 279 -5.95 -0.64 -30.09
C VAL A 279 -5.30 -0.18 -31.37
N VAL A 280 -4.23 0.61 -31.26
CA VAL A 280 -3.37 1.02 -32.36
C VAL A 280 -2.13 0.15 -32.33
N THR A 281 -1.89 -0.61 -33.39
CA THR A 281 -0.83 -1.61 -33.41
C THR A 281 -0.29 -1.84 -34.81
N VAL A 282 0.74 -2.68 -34.99
CA VAL A 282 1.35 -3.04 -36.27
C VAL A 282 0.53 -4.09 -37.01
N PRO A 283 0.67 -4.24 -38.34
CA PRO A 283 -0.21 -5.09 -39.14
C PRO A 283 -0.31 -6.55 -38.70
N LYS A 284 0.80 -7.19 -38.33
CA LYS A 284 0.78 -8.59 -37.86
C LYS A 284 0.02 -8.73 -36.55
N ALA A 285 0.25 -7.82 -35.60
CA ALA A 285 -0.46 -7.85 -34.32
C ALA A 285 -1.95 -7.52 -34.52
N ALA A 286 -2.29 -6.55 -35.36
CA ALA A 286 -3.67 -6.23 -35.72
C ALA A 286 -4.45 -7.44 -36.26
N ALA A 287 -3.84 -8.24 -37.12
CA ALA A 287 -4.46 -9.45 -37.67
C ALA A 287 -4.77 -10.51 -36.59
N VAL A 288 -3.94 -10.61 -35.53
CA VAL A 288 -4.16 -11.53 -34.44
C VAL A 288 -5.22 -10.99 -33.45
N ILE A 289 -5.20 -9.69 -33.15
CA ILE A 289 -6.09 -9.03 -32.19
C ILE A 289 -7.51 -8.93 -32.75
N ALA A 290 -7.65 -8.64 -34.05
CA ALA A 290 -8.96 -8.43 -34.67
C ALA A 290 -9.86 -9.64 -34.48
N GLY A 291 -11.04 -9.42 -33.93
CA GLY A 291 -12.04 -10.47 -33.68
C GLY A 291 -11.84 -11.30 -32.43
N LYS A 292 -10.77 -11.11 -31.64
CA LYS A 292 -10.61 -11.79 -30.35
C LYS A 292 -11.53 -11.23 -29.28
N VAL A 293 -11.71 -9.90 -29.29
CA VAL A 293 -12.64 -9.17 -28.42
C VAL A 293 -13.44 -8.25 -29.33
N PRO A 294 -14.72 -8.56 -29.62
CA PRO A 294 -15.51 -7.84 -30.63
C PRO A 294 -15.72 -6.35 -30.31
N GLU A 295 -15.64 -5.97 -29.05
CA GLU A 295 -15.84 -4.61 -28.56
C GLU A 295 -14.60 -3.72 -28.80
N LEU A 296 -13.42 -4.31 -29.07
CA LEU A 296 -12.20 -3.56 -29.37
C LEU A 296 -12.15 -3.13 -30.82
N MET A 297 -11.96 -1.85 -31.03
CA MET A 297 -11.61 -1.30 -32.35
C MET A 297 -10.11 -1.54 -32.58
N VAL A 298 -9.73 -2.08 -33.73
CA VAL A 298 -8.32 -2.33 -34.05
C VAL A 298 -7.90 -1.47 -35.22
N SER A 299 -6.83 -0.69 -35.07
CA SER A 299 -6.27 0.18 -36.07
C SER A 299 -4.82 -0.21 -36.37
N SER A 300 -4.56 -0.66 -37.57
CA SER A 300 -3.20 -0.94 -38.04
C SER A 300 -2.49 0.33 -38.52
N VAL A 301 -1.16 0.42 -38.25
CA VAL A 301 -0.29 1.52 -38.70
C VAL A 301 1.02 0.98 -39.27
N GLY A 302 1.51 1.64 -40.33
CA GLY A 302 2.75 1.26 -40.98
C GLY A 302 2.73 -0.14 -41.64
N ASP A 303 3.91 -0.67 -41.94
CA ASP A 303 4.14 -1.93 -42.64
C ASP A 303 5.19 -2.84 -41.95
N SER A 304 5.66 -2.47 -40.77
CA SER A 304 6.69 -3.17 -39.99
C SER A 304 6.07 -4.10 -38.94
N ASP A 305 6.89 -5.01 -38.39
CA ASP A 305 6.53 -5.91 -37.30
C ASP A 305 6.57 -5.24 -35.89
N PHE A 306 7.14 -4.04 -35.82
CA PHE A 306 7.28 -3.21 -34.61
C PHE A 306 7.11 -1.73 -34.96
N PHE A 307 6.87 -0.90 -33.97
CA PHE A 307 6.70 0.53 -34.16
C PHE A 307 8.01 1.23 -34.52
N THR A 308 7.95 2.10 -35.53
CA THR A 308 9.07 2.93 -35.98
C THR A 308 8.72 4.41 -35.88
N SER A 309 9.72 5.28 -35.74
CA SER A 309 9.53 6.74 -35.68
C SER A 309 8.74 7.30 -36.85
N ALA A 310 8.84 6.70 -38.04
CA ALA A 310 8.08 7.09 -39.23
C ALA A 310 6.55 6.96 -39.06
N MET A 311 6.08 6.10 -38.14
CA MET A 311 4.65 5.89 -37.90
C MET A 311 4.06 6.95 -36.95
N ALA A 312 4.89 7.77 -36.30
CA ALA A 312 4.43 8.68 -35.23
C ALA A 312 3.40 9.69 -35.74
N GLU A 313 3.60 10.23 -36.95
CA GLU A 313 2.66 11.20 -37.54
C GLU A 313 1.29 10.57 -37.79
N GLU A 314 1.24 9.38 -38.39
CA GLU A 314 0.00 8.64 -38.65
C GLU A 314 -0.73 8.33 -37.33
N VAL A 315 0.02 7.88 -36.30
CA VAL A 315 -0.56 7.58 -34.98
C VAL A 315 -1.13 8.82 -34.33
N LEU A 316 -0.42 9.96 -34.33
CA LEU A 316 -0.88 11.21 -33.75
C LEU A 316 -2.15 11.74 -34.45
N GLN A 317 -2.23 11.64 -35.78
CA GLN A 317 -3.44 12.01 -36.54
C GLN A 317 -4.65 11.13 -36.13
N LYS A 318 -4.47 9.81 -36.04
CA LYS A 318 -5.52 8.91 -35.51
C LYS A 318 -5.90 9.21 -34.08
N ALA A 319 -4.90 9.59 -33.26
CA ALA A 319 -5.07 9.85 -31.84
C ALA A 319 -5.87 11.12 -31.54
N GLU A 320 -6.00 12.07 -32.46
CA GLU A 320 -6.80 13.30 -32.24
C GLU A 320 -8.20 13.02 -31.69
N ALA A 321 -8.81 11.87 -32.10
CA ALA A 321 -10.12 11.44 -31.66
C ALA A 321 -10.16 10.86 -30.24
N TYR A 322 -9.02 10.50 -29.66
CA TYR A 322 -8.95 9.86 -28.34
C TYR A 322 -8.89 10.91 -27.23
N ASP A 323 -9.44 10.59 -26.07
CA ASP A 323 -9.42 11.43 -24.89
C ASP A 323 -8.16 11.18 -24.05
N VAL A 324 -7.64 9.95 -24.11
CA VAL A 324 -6.44 9.51 -23.39
C VAL A 324 -5.70 8.47 -24.21
N LEU A 325 -4.38 8.40 -24.03
CA LEU A 325 -3.54 7.32 -24.56
C LEU A 325 -3.01 6.43 -23.45
N ALA A 326 -2.88 5.15 -23.74
CA ALA A 326 -2.00 4.23 -23.00
C ALA A 326 -0.95 3.73 -24.00
N ILE A 327 0.33 3.77 -23.61
CA ILE A 327 1.44 3.39 -24.47
C ILE A 327 2.43 2.51 -23.71
N GLY A 328 2.87 1.42 -24.34
CA GLY A 328 3.98 0.62 -23.81
C GLY A 328 3.78 -0.88 -23.80
N PRO A 329 2.61 -1.43 -23.43
CA PRO A 329 2.42 -2.87 -23.36
C PRO A 329 2.81 -3.59 -24.64
N GLY A 330 3.88 -4.42 -24.60
CA GLY A 330 4.32 -5.22 -25.73
C GLY A 330 4.80 -4.45 -26.97
N LEU A 331 5.34 -3.25 -26.82
CA LEU A 331 5.89 -2.50 -27.97
C LEU A 331 7.21 -3.08 -28.48
N GLY A 332 7.98 -3.75 -27.62
CA GLY A 332 9.37 -4.12 -27.89
C GLY A 332 10.36 -3.00 -27.57
N ARG A 333 11.65 -3.36 -27.53
CA ARG A 333 12.75 -2.47 -27.07
C ARG A 333 13.72 -2.10 -28.19
N ASP A 334 13.24 -2.10 -29.45
CA ASP A 334 14.04 -1.63 -30.57
C ASP A 334 14.30 -0.12 -30.47
N ALA A 335 15.45 0.35 -30.97
CA ALA A 335 15.80 1.77 -30.93
C ALA A 335 14.82 2.65 -31.73
N GLU A 336 14.25 2.13 -32.84
CA GLU A 336 13.21 2.82 -33.59
C GLU A 336 11.92 2.95 -32.77
N THR A 337 11.52 1.90 -32.03
CA THR A 337 10.40 1.94 -31.10
C THR A 337 10.65 2.98 -30.01
N GLY A 338 11.87 3.08 -29.50
CA GLY A 338 12.25 4.13 -28.55
C GLY A 338 12.07 5.54 -29.13
N ARG A 339 12.51 5.77 -30.37
CA ARG A 339 12.29 7.05 -31.06
C ARG A 339 10.82 7.35 -31.31
N PHE A 340 10.05 6.33 -31.67
CA PHE A 340 8.60 6.44 -31.82
C PHE A 340 7.93 6.90 -30.50
N VAL A 341 8.25 6.25 -29.38
CA VAL A 341 7.72 6.63 -28.06
C VAL A 341 8.07 8.10 -27.73
N LYS A 342 9.32 8.51 -28.00
CA LYS A 342 9.76 9.91 -27.82
C LYS A 342 8.91 10.89 -28.62
N GLU A 343 8.66 10.62 -29.92
CA GLU A 343 7.80 11.45 -30.77
C GLU A 343 6.38 11.57 -30.21
N ILE A 344 5.79 10.45 -29.73
CA ILE A 344 4.45 10.47 -29.16
C ILE A 344 4.43 11.31 -27.88
N LEU A 345 5.31 11.03 -26.90
CA LEU A 345 5.29 11.68 -25.60
C LEU A 345 5.61 13.17 -25.67
N THR A 346 6.47 13.60 -26.60
CA THR A 346 6.85 15.03 -26.74
C THR A 346 5.83 15.86 -27.52
N ARG A 347 4.89 15.23 -28.22
CA ARG A 347 3.91 15.93 -29.08
C ARG A 347 2.46 15.79 -28.60
N TRP A 348 2.12 14.70 -27.90
CA TRP A 348 0.77 14.45 -27.39
C TRP A 348 0.45 15.36 -26.19
N ARG A 349 -0.75 15.98 -26.18
CA ARG A 349 -1.12 17.02 -25.21
C ARG A 349 -2.17 16.61 -24.18
N LYS A 350 -2.89 15.51 -24.42
CA LYS A 350 -3.89 14.98 -23.48
C LYS A 350 -3.22 13.98 -22.54
N PRO A 351 -3.92 13.44 -21.52
CA PRO A 351 -3.32 12.47 -20.60
C PRO A 351 -2.77 11.22 -21.30
N VAL A 352 -1.69 10.66 -20.76
CA VAL A 352 -1.11 9.41 -21.25
C VAL A 352 -0.59 8.54 -20.10
N ILE A 353 -0.93 7.25 -20.16
CA ILE A 353 -0.39 6.21 -19.30
C ILE A 353 0.80 5.58 -19.99
N VAL A 354 1.95 5.59 -19.31
CA VAL A 354 3.24 5.08 -19.81
C VAL A 354 3.63 3.84 -19.01
N ASP A 355 3.68 2.68 -19.67
CA ASP A 355 3.94 1.40 -19.01
C ASP A 355 4.96 0.55 -19.79
N ALA A 356 5.51 -0.45 -19.15
CA ALA A 356 6.31 -1.52 -19.77
C ALA A 356 7.44 -0.99 -20.68
N ASP A 357 7.46 -1.39 -21.95
CA ASP A 357 8.54 -1.03 -22.88
C ASP A 357 8.62 0.48 -23.18
N ALA A 358 7.53 1.23 -23.00
CA ALA A 358 7.61 2.69 -23.09
C ALA A 358 8.37 3.31 -21.91
N LEU A 359 8.32 2.74 -20.71
CA LEU A 359 9.15 3.16 -19.59
C LEU A 359 10.64 2.92 -19.86
N TYR A 360 10.97 1.79 -20.50
CA TYR A 360 12.33 1.52 -20.95
C TYR A 360 12.79 2.60 -21.96
N ALA A 361 11.94 2.95 -22.93
CA ALA A 361 12.24 3.99 -23.92
C ALA A 361 12.43 5.38 -23.28
N VAL A 362 11.70 5.71 -22.20
CA VAL A 362 11.89 6.98 -21.44
C VAL A 362 13.34 7.13 -21.00
N LYS A 363 13.94 6.08 -20.46
CA LYS A 363 15.34 6.09 -20.00
C LYS A 363 16.32 6.12 -21.15
N GLU A 364 16.19 5.19 -22.11
CA GLU A 364 17.16 5.01 -23.21
C GLU A 364 17.19 6.19 -24.18
N MET A 365 16.05 6.85 -24.39
CA MET A 365 15.96 8.02 -25.28
C MET A 365 16.11 9.35 -24.51
N GLU A 366 16.43 9.29 -23.21
CA GLU A 366 16.60 10.47 -22.34
C GLU A 366 15.43 11.45 -22.47
N ILE A 367 14.18 10.92 -22.35
CA ILE A 367 12.97 11.74 -22.48
C ILE A 367 12.79 12.58 -21.21
N ASP A 368 12.82 13.91 -21.37
CA ASP A 368 12.53 14.82 -20.28
C ASP A 368 11.02 14.87 -20.00
N LEU A 369 10.58 14.10 -19.03
CA LEU A 369 9.16 13.97 -18.68
C LEU A 369 8.53 15.28 -18.25
N ALA A 370 9.30 16.17 -17.59
CA ALA A 370 8.81 17.47 -17.13
C ALA A 370 8.47 18.43 -18.29
N ARG A 371 8.99 18.15 -19.51
CA ARG A 371 8.73 18.93 -20.70
C ARG A 371 7.67 18.30 -21.63
N CYS A 372 7.18 17.12 -21.30
CA CYS A 372 6.09 16.51 -22.07
C CYS A 372 4.80 17.33 -21.86
N PRO A 373 4.07 17.67 -22.96
CA PRO A 373 2.92 18.58 -22.84
C PRO A 373 1.67 17.92 -22.27
N GLY A 374 1.60 16.59 -22.27
CA GLY A 374 0.49 15.80 -21.70
C GLY A 374 0.70 15.52 -20.20
N GLN A 375 -0.39 15.24 -19.50
CA GLN A 375 -0.31 14.73 -18.13
C GLN A 375 0.11 13.26 -18.14
N LEU A 376 1.21 12.94 -17.46
CA LEU A 376 1.79 11.60 -17.48
C LEU A 376 1.44 10.80 -16.23
N ILE A 377 1.00 9.55 -16.42
CA ILE A 377 0.91 8.53 -15.39
C ILE A 377 1.89 7.42 -15.77
N LEU A 378 2.91 7.21 -14.96
CA LEU A 378 3.88 6.13 -15.14
C LEU A 378 3.55 4.96 -14.23
N THR A 379 3.62 3.72 -14.75
CA THR A 379 3.24 2.52 -13.99
C THR A 379 4.38 1.49 -13.87
N PRO A 380 5.59 1.87 -13.41
CA PRO A 380 6.70 0.92 -13.30
C PRO A 380 6.50 -0.10 -12.18
N HIS A 381 6.94 -1.35 -12.39
CA HIS A 381 7.31 -2.22 -11.29
C HIS A 381 8.70 -1.85 -10.76
N VAL A 382 9.13 -2.44 -9.63
CA VAL A 382 10.40 -2.05 -8.97
C VAL A 382 11.62 -2.15 -9.89
N GLY A 383 11.68 -3.16 -10.76
CA GLY A 383 12.79 -3.32 -11.72
C GLY A 383 12.80 -2.23 -12.81
N GLU A 384 11.63 -1.83 -13.32
CA GLU A 384 11.48 -0.72 -14.26
C GLU A 384 11.81 0.62 -13.60
N PHE A 385 11.41 0.81 -12.35
CA PHE A 385 11.71 2.00 -11.57
C PHE A 385 13.22 2.11 -11.27
N ALA A 386 13.86 1.01 -10.92
CA ALA A 386 15.31 0.93 -10.74
C ALA A 386 16.06 1.33 -12.03
N HIS A 387 15.60 0.84 -13.19
CA HIS A 387 16.14 1.21 -14.49
C HIS A 387 15.96 2.72 -14.79
N LEU A 388 14.73 3.24 -14.59
CA LEU A 388 14.42 4.68 -14.79
C LEU A 388 15.30 5.59 -13.94
N THR A 389 15.55 5.22 -12.68
CA THR A 389 16.27 6.04 -11.71
C THR A 389 17.78 5.80 -11.72
N GLY A 390 18.25 4.70 -12.34
CA GLY A 390 19.65 4.27 -12.30
C GLY A 390 20.06 3.67 -10.94
N ARG A 391 19.09 3.24 -10.13
CA ARG A 391 19.29 2.58 -8.83
C ARG A 391 19.27 1.05 -8.99
N THR A 392 19.67 0.34 -7.96
CA THR A 392 19.42 -1.11 -7.85
C THR A 392 17.96 -1.37 -7.44
N ALA A 393 17.46 -2.56 -7.74
CA ALA A 393 16.12 -2.96 -7.32
C ALA A 393 15.97 -2.97 -5.77
N ALA A 394 17.03 -3.33 -5.05
CA ALA A 394 17.05 -3.34 -3.58
C ALA A 394 16.96 -1.91 -3.00
N GLU A 395 17.66 -0.94 -3.59
CA GLU A 395 17.55 0.47 -3.19
C GLU A 395 16.17 1.02 -3.49
N ALA A 396 15.64 0.73 -4.68
CA ALA A 396 14.30 1.15 -5.09
C ALA A 396 13.20 0.57 -4.17
N GLU A 397 13.37 -0.68 -3.69
CA GLU A 397 12.46 -1.32 -2.75
C GLU A 397 12.55 -0.70 -1.35
N ARG A 398 13.76 -0.47 -0.86
CA ARG A 398 13.99 0.14 0.48
C ARG A 398 13.42 1.55 0.58
N GLU A 399 13.55 2.34 -0.49
CA GLU A 399 13.07 3.72 -0.55
C GLU A 399 11.73 3.83 -1.30
N ARG A 400 10.92 2.78 -1.29
CA ARG A 400 9.69 2.65 -2.10
C ARG A 400 8.78 3.87 -2.00
N ILE A 401 8.49 4.36 -0.81
CA ILE A 401 7.62 5.53 -0.58
C ILE A 401 8.35 6.83 -0.93
N ASP A 402 9.49 7.10 -0.27
CA ASP A 402 10.20 8.37 -0.44
C ASP A 402 10.80 8.53 -1.84
N GLY A 403 11.30 7.43 -2.41
CA GLY A 403 11.81 7.41 -3.78
C GLY A 403 10.72 7.67 -4.82
N ALA A 404 9.51 7.13 -4.61
CA ALA A 404 8.37 7.41 -5.48
C ALA A 404 7.94 8.88 -5.40
N ILE A 405 7.83 9.44 -4.18
CA ILE A 405 7.49 10.85 -3.96
C ILE A 405 8.53 11.76 -4.65
N ALA A 406 9.82 11.54 -4.37
CA ALA A 406 10.90 12.36 -4.93
C ALA A 406 10.89 12.33 -6.46
N PHE A 407 10.70 11.16 -7.07
CA PHE A 407 10.65 11.01 -8.52
C PHE A 407 9.42 11.73 -9.12
N ALA A 408 8.24 11.55 -8.53
CA ALA A 408 7.00 12.17 -9.01
C ALA A 408 7.08 13.70 -8.97
N MET A 409 7.61 14.26 -7.88
CA MET A 409 7.82 15.70 -7.72
C MET A 409 8.86 16.23 -8.72
N GLU A 410 10.02 15.59 -8.84
CA GLU A 410 11.11 16.01 -9.73
C GLU A 410 10.67 16.00 -11.19
N ARG A 411 9.93 15.00 -11.61
CA ARG A 411 9.51 14.79 -13.00
C ARG A 411 8.15 15.38 -13.33
N GLY A 412 7.40 15.86 -12.34
CA GLY A 412 6.07 16.45 -12.52
C GLY A 412 5.01 15.47 -13.00
N VAL A 413 5.09 14.21 -12.59
CA VAL A 413 4.24 13.10 -13.05
C VAL A 413 3.44 12.48 -11.91
N THR A 414 2.39 11.72 -12.23
CA THR A 414 1.81 10.74 -11.33
C THR A 414 2.56 9.42 -11.51
N LEU A 415 3.09 8.86 -10.43
CA LEU A 415 3.84 7.60 -10.45
C LEU A 415 3.05 6.50 -9.74
N VAL A 416 2.86 5.37 -10.36
CA VAL A 416 2.32 4.14 -9.78
C VAL A 416 3.45 3.12 -9.67
N LEU A 417 4.14 3.09 -8.54
CA LEU A 417 5.18 2.09 -8.28
C LEU A 417 4.55 0.78 -7.84
N LYS A 418 4.41 -0.13 -8.80
CA LYS A 418 3.76 -1.44 -8.62
C LYS A 418 4.53 -2.35 -7.66
N GLY A 419 3.82 -3.13 -6.86
CA GLY A 419 4.35 -4.12 -5.91
C GLY A 419 3.45 -4.26 -4.69
N MET A 420 3.99 -4.84 -3.62
CA MET A 420 3.31 -4.96 -2.33
C MET A 420 4.12 -4.21 -1.27
N PRO A 421 3.59 -3.04 -0.82
CA PRO A 421 2.42 -2.34 -1.33
C PRO A 421 2.66 -1.65 -2.69
N THR A 422 1.59 -1.30 -3.40
CA THR A 422 1.70 -0.36 -4.53
C THR A 422 1.64 1.07 -3.98
N VAL A 423 2.57 1.93 -4.42
CA VAL A 423 2.62 3.35 -4.04
C VAL A 423 2.23 4.23 -5.21
N ILE A 424 1.23 5.06 -5.04
CA ILE A 424 0.84 6.10 -5.99
C ILE A 424 1.39 7.42 -5.47
N ALA A 425 2.35 8.01 -6.16
CA ALA A 425 2.93 9.31 -5.78
C ALA A 425 2.48 10.40 -6.75
N ALA A 426 2.03 11.51 -6.18
CA ALA A 426 1.57 12.68 -6.91
C ALA A 426 2.69 13.74 -7.03
N LYS A 427 2.59 14.58 -8.03
CA LYS A 427 3.58 15.63 -8.32
C LYS A 427 3.68 16.73 -7.25
N ASP A 428 2.72 16.81 -6.36
CA ASP A 428 2.65 17.77 -5.26
C ASP A 428 3.24 17.25 -3.93
N GLY A 429 3.76 16.02 -3.94
CA GLY A 429 4.43 15.41 -2.79
C GLY A 429 3.54 14.52 -1.93
N PHE A 430 2.25 14.38 -2.25
CA PHE A 430 1.40 13.41 -1.59
C PHE A 430 1.59 12.00 -2.18
N ALA A 431 1.41 10.99 -1.33
CA ALA A 431 1.45 9.59 -1.75
C ALA A 431 0.33 8.78 -1.10
N TYR A 432 -0.13 7.80 -1.84
CA TYR A 432 -1.21 6.90 -1.47
C TYR A 432 -0.71 5.47 -1.57
N VAL A 433 -0.91 4.71 -0.51
CA VAL A 433 -0.43 3.33 -0.40
C VAL A 433 -1.60 2.38 -0.55
N ASN A 434 -1.52 1.47 -1.50
CA ASN A 434 -2.52 0.44 -1.73
C ASN A 434 -2.01 -0.91 -1.24
N VAL A 435 -2.84 -1.57 -0.43
CA VAL A 435 -2.58 -2.91 0.12
C VAL A 435 -3.57 -3.97 -0.40
N THR A 436 -4.46 -3.61 -1.34
CA THR A 436 -5.28 -4.62 -2.01
C THR A 436 -4.46 -5.39 -3.03
N GLY A 437 -4.86 -6.61 -3.29
CA GLY A 437 -4.13 -7.57 -4.10
C GLY A 437 -3.49 -8.66 -3.24
N ASN A 438 -3.08 -9.73 -3.89
CA ASN A 438 -2.56 -10.91 -3.21
C ASN A 438 -1.50 -11.62 -4.07
N PRO A 439 -0.73 -12.57 -3.51
CA PRO A 439 0.33 -13.28 -4.24
C PRO A 439 -0.12 -14.03 -5.50
N GLY A 440 -1.40 -14.42 -5.60
CA GLY A 440 -1.97 -15.06 -6.80
C GLY A 440 -1.94 -14.16 -8.03
N MET A 441 -1.81 -12.84 -7.84
CA MET A 441 -1.64 -11.87 -8.94
C MET A 441 -0.23 -11.82 -9.53
N ALA A 442 0.73 -12.58 -9.00
CA ALA A 442 2.09 -12.63 -9.51
C ALA A 442 2.19 -13.45 -10.81
N THR A 443 1.52 -13.00 -11.87
CA THR A 443 1.51 -13.61 -13.20
C THR A 443 1.57 -12.56 -14.31
N GLY A 444 1.98 -12.97 -15.52
CA GLY A 444 2.11 -12.07 -16.67
C GLY A 444 0.77 -11.42 -17.08
N GLY A 445 0.85 -10.17 -17.52
CA GLY A 445 -0.29 -9.43 -18.03
C GLY A 445 -1.10 -8.62 -17.01
N MET A 446 -0.83 -8.77 -15.71
CA MET A 446 -1.51 -7.99 -14.67
C MET A 446 -1.24 -6.49 -14.82
N GLY A 447 -0.01 -6.10 -15.15
CA GLY A 447 0.35 -4.70 -15.43
C GLY A 447 -0.38 -4.14 -16.64
N ASP A 448 -0.45 -4.92 -17.74
CA ASP A 448 -1.15 -4.51 -18.94
C ASP A 448 -2.64 -4.22 -18.68
N THR A 449 -3.28 -5.12 -17.89
CA THR A 449 -4.67 -4.94 -17.45
C THR A 449 -4.84 -3.68 -16.62
N LEU A 450 -3.95 -3.43 -15.64
CA LEU A 450 -3.97 -2.22 -14.82
C LEU A 450 -3.83 -0.95 -15.66
N THR A 451 -2.94 -0.96 -16.64
CA THR A 451 -2.74 0.17 -17.57
C THR A 451 -4.04 0.52 -18.30
N GLY A 452 -4.78 -0.49 -18.78
CA GLY A 452 -6.09 -0.30 -19.38
C GLY A 452 -7.13 0.24 -18.41
N ILE A 453 -7.17 -0.26 -17.17
CA ILE A 453 -8.09 0.20 -16.12
C ILE A 453 -7.88 1.69 -15.82
N ILE A 454 -6.61 2.10 -15.57
CA ILE A 454 -6.29 3.51 -15.31
C ILE A 454 -6.66 4.39 -16.51
N ALA A 455 -6.34 3.96 -17.74
CA ALA A 455 -6.69 4.71 -18.94
C ALA A 455 -8.19 4.92 -19.08
N ALA A 456 -9.00 3.91 -18.76
CA ALA A 456 -10.46 4.02 -18.79
C ALA A 456 -11.01 5.00 -17.76
N LEU A 457 -10.43 5.07 -16.57
CA LEU A 457 -10.85 6.00 -15.52
C LEU A 457 -10.48 7.44 -15.88
N VAL A 458 -9.29 7.67 -16.44
CA VAL A 458 -8.91 8.99 -16.98
C VAL A 458 -9.85 9.39 -18.13
N GLY A 459 -10.19 8.46 -19.01
CA GLY A 459 -11.15 8.72 -20.12
C GLY A 459 -12.57 9.04 -19.62
N GLN A 460 -12.93 8.63 -18.41
CA GLN A 460 -14.17 9.01 -17.73
C GLN A 460 -14.04 10.36 -16.99
N GLU A 461 -13.11 11.21 -17.43
CA GLU A 461 -12.87 12.57 -16.93
C GLU A 461 -12.32 12.62 -15.49
N MET A 462 -11.75 11.52 -14.98
CA MET A 462 -11.00 11.58 -13.72
C MET A 462 -9.62 12.21 -13.95
N ASP A 463 -9.20 13.03 -13.01
CA ASP A 463 -7.81 13.51 -12.98
C ASP A 463 -6.82 12.33 -12.82
N PRO A 464 -5.58 12.47 -13.29
CA PRO A 464 -4.58 11.39 -13.29
C PRO A 464 -4.35 10.70 -11.94
N GLU A 465 -4.26 11.46 -10.86
CA GLU A 465 -4.01 10.94 -9.52
C GLU A 465 -5.21 10.13 -8.98
N PRO A 466 -6.45 10.65 -8.91
CA PRO A 466 -7.62 9.87 -8.53
C PRO A 466 -7.84 8.65 -9.40
N ALA A 467 -7.57 8.74 -10.72
CA ALA A 467 -7.70 7.61 -11.63
C ALA A 467 -6.69 6.50 -11.32
N ALA A 468 -5.45 6.87 -10.97
CA ALA A 468 -4.43 5.92 -10.56
C ALA A 468 -4.80 5.25 -9.22
N ILE A 469 -5.26 6.02 -8.22
CA ILE A 469 -5.73 5.51 -6.92
C ILE A 469 -6.84 4.49 -7.11
N CYS A 470 -7.92 4.87 -7.81
CA CYS A 470 -9.05 4.00 -8.04
C CYS A 470 -8.68 2.78 -8.90
N GLY A 471 -7.87 2.97 -9.95
CA GLY A 471 -7.43 1.89 -10.85
C GLY A 471 -6.64 0.83 -10.12
N VAL A 472 -5.67 1.23 -9.30
CA VAL A 472 -4.85 0.31 -8.50
C VAL A 472 -5.70 -0.43 -7.48
N TYR A 473 -6.56 0.27 -6.76
CA TYR A 473 -7.43 -0.33 -5.75
C TYR A 473 -8.40 -1.36 -6.37
N LEU A 474 -9.10 -0.99 -7.44
CA LEU A 474 -10.05 -1.88 -8.11
C LEU A 474 -9.37 -3.11 -8.71
N HIS A 475 -8.18 -2.95 -9.28
CA HIS A 475 -7.38 -4.04 -9.81
C HIS A 475 -6.98 -5.03 -8.72
N GLY A 476 -6.47 -4.54 -7.58
CA GLY A 476 -6.11 -5.37 -6.43
C GLY A 476 -7.34 -6.06 -5.81
N LEU A 477 -8.43 -5.32 -5.57
CA LEU A 477 -9.67 -5.87 -5.03
C LEU A 477 -10.28 -6.94 -5.95
N ALA A 478 -10.20 -6.76 -7.26
CA ALA A 478 -10.63 -7.79 -8.22
C ALA A 478 -9.83 -9.09 -8.07
N GLY A 479 -8.50 -8.99 -7.85
CA GLY A 479 -7.65 -10.13 -7.51
C GLY A 479 -8.03 -10.79 -6.18
N ASP A 480 -8.33 -9.99 -5.16
CA ASP A 480 -8.73 -10.49 -3.84
C ASP A 480 -10.08 -11.22 -3.87
N LEU A 481 -11.01 -10.75 -4.69
CA LEU A 481 -12.28 -11.44 -4.90
C LEU A 481 -12.08 -12.82 -5.54
N LEU A 482 -11.21 -12.92 -6.55
CA LEU A 482 -10.86 -14.19 -7.19
C LEU A 482 -10.14 -15.13 -6.23
N ALA A 483 -9.24 -14.62 -5.41
CA ALA A 483 -8.47 -15.43 -4.46
C ALA A 483 -9.33 -16.09 -3.37
N ARG A 484 -10.54 -15.55 -3.08
CA ARG A 484 -11.51 -16.17 -2.17
C ARG A 484 -12.00 -17.54 -2.67
N GLU A 485 -12.07 -17.72 -3.99
CA GLU A 485 -12.49 -18.95 -4.64
C GLU A 485 -11.29 -19.83 -5.00
N THR A 486 -10.23 -19.21 -5.54
CA THR A 486 -9.03 -19.91 -6.02
C THR A 486 -7.80 -19.04 -5.70
N PRO A 487 -7.01 -19.38 -4.67
CA PRO A 487 -5.89 -18.54 -4.22
C PRO A 487 -4.80 -18.28 -5.28
N VAL A 488 -4.61 -19.22 -6.22
CA VAL A 488 -3.65 -19.12 -7.32
C VAL A 488 -4.23 -19.74 -8.60
N GLY A 489 -3.74 -19.27 -9.77
CA GLY A 489 -4.10 -19.87 -11.07
C GLY A 489 -5.16 -19.08 -11.85
N TYR A 490 -5.73 -18.01 -11.31
CA TYR A 490 -6.50 -17.05 -12.10
C TYR A 490 -5.58 -16.16 -12.94
N THR A 491 -6.08 -15.66 -14.04
CA THR A 491 -5.31 -14.93 -15.05
C THR A 491 -5.62 -13.42 -15.03
N ALA A 492 -4.80 -12.63 -15.71
CA ALA A 492 -5.05 -11.19 -15.91
C ALA A 492 -6.41 -10.91 -16.58
N SER A 493 -6.85 -11.79 -17.50
CA SER A 493 -8.19 -11.70 -18.10
C SER A 493 -9.31 -11.94 -17.08
N ASP A 494 -9.10 -12.81 -16.10
CA ASP A 494 -10.09 -13.05 -15.04
C ASP A 494 -10.18 -11.84 -14.11
N VAL A 495 -9.03 -11.24 -13.77
CA VAL A 495 -8.99 -9.98 -13.01
C VAL A 495 -9.72 -8.86 -13.77
N ALA A 496 -9.48 -8.69 -15.07
CA ALA A 496 -10.20 -7.72 -15.88
C ALA A 496 -11.72 -7.91 -15.78
N ARG A 497 -12.21 -9.14 -15.93
CA ARG A 497 -13.65 -9.46 -15.84
C ARG A 497 -14.24 -9.22 -14.45
N MET A 498 -13.42 -9.29 -13.39
CA MET A 498 -13.86 -9.08 -12.00
C MET A 498 -13.91 -7.58 -11.61
N VAL A 499 -13.25 -6.68 -12.38
CA VAL A 499 -13.25 -5.22 -12.10
C VAL A 499 -14.66 -4.63 -11.94
N PRO A 500 -15.68 -4.96 -12.76
CA PRO A 500 -17.03 -4.45 -12.56
C PRO A 500 -17.60 -4.82 -11.20
N ARG A 501 -17.33 -6.04 -10.71
CA ARG A 501 -17.78 -6.49 -9.39
C ARG A 501 -17.04 -5.78 -8.27
N ALA A 502 -15.74 -5.56 -8.42
CA ALA A 502 -14.96 -4.77 -7.47
C ALA A 502 -15.50 -3.33 -7.38
N ARG A 503 -15.87 -2.73 -8.52
CA ARG A 503 -16.47 -1.39 -8.57
C ARG A 503 -17.82 -1.35 -7.85
N GLU A 504 -18.73 -2.30 -8.13
CA GLU A 504 -20.02 -2.42 -7.46
C GLU A 504 -19.87 -2.49 -5.94
N MET A 505 -18.90 -3.23 -5.42
CA MET A 505 -18.66 -3.34 -3.98
C MET A 505 -18.29 -2.00 -3.34
N VAL A 506 -17.45 -1.21 -3.99
CA VAL A 506 -16.97 0.07 -3.42
C VAL A 506 -17.98 1.22 -3.61
N THR A 507 -18.85 1.16 -4.62
CA THR A 507 -19.87 2.18 -4.85
C THR A 507 -21.19 1.88 -4.11
N GLY A 508 -21.44 0.63 -3.75
CA GLY A 508 -22.67 0.18 -3.10
C GLY A 508 -23.87 0.16 -4.04
N ASP A 509 -23.65 0.19 -5.36
CA ASP A 509 -24.68 0.23 -6.41
C ASP A 509 -25.16 -1.18 -6.80
#